data_ea1861321d5bdc26ddc0d449436b1ba4
#
_entry.id   ea1861321d5bdc26ddc0d449436b1ba4
#
_cell.length_a   1.000
_cell.length_b   1.000
_cell.length_c   1.000
_cell.angle_alpha   90.00
_cell.angle_beta   90.00
_cell.angle_gamma   90.00
#
_symmetry.space_group_name_H-M   'P 1'
#
loop_
_entity.id
_entity.type
_entity.pdbx_description
1 polymer ?
#
loop_
_entity_poly.entity_id
_entity_poly.type
_entity_poly.pdbx_seq_one_letter_code
_entity_poly.pdbx_strand_id
1 'polypeptide(L)'
;YPGIVIQATGLTVGTLASLLVLYKTGVIKPTENFRLMVVSATMGIALLYVVSFIMSMFGTGIGFIHDNGIFGIGFSLFVVGIAALNLVLDFDFIEEGSEKNAPKYMEWFGAFALMVTLIWLYLEMLRLLAKLRSR
;
A
#
# COMPACT_ATOMS: atom_id res chain seq x y z
N TYR A 1 17.18 -13.05 3.22
CA TYR A 1 17.85 -11.93 3.90
C TYR A 1 17.18 -11.68 5.25
N PRO A 2 17.76 -12.17 6.38
CA PRO A 2 17.11 -12.02 7.68
C PRO A 2 16.90 -10.55 8.11
N GLY A 3 17.79 -9.65 7.74
CA GLY A 3 17.68 -8.23 8.10
C GLY A 3 16.56 -7.50 7.37
N ILE A 4 16.11 -8.01 6.23
CA ILE A 4 15.04 -7.39 5.45
C ILE A 4 13.71 -7.36 6.21
N VAL A 5 13.40 -8.44 6.92
CA VAL A 5 12.14 -8.54 7.65
C VAL A 5 12.04 -7.43 8.71
N ILE A 6 13.12 -7.23 9.47
CA ILE A 6 13.17 -6.21 10.50
C ILE A 6 13.07 -4.81 9.86
N GLN A 7 13.82 -4.58 8.79
CA GLN A 7 13.78 -3.30 8.07
C GLN A 7 12.40 -3.02 7.49
N ALA A 8 11.77 -4.01 6.86
CA ALA A 8 10.45 -3.85 6.28
C ALA A 8 9.42 -3.56 7.36
N THR A 9 9.49 -4.26 8.49
CA THR A 9 8.59 -4.02 9.63
C THR A 9 8.76 -2.59 10.15
N GLY A 10 10.00 -2.16 10.35
CA GLY A 10 10.29 -0.82 10.83
C GLY A 10 9.80 0.25 9.88
N LEU A 11 10.02 0.08 8.58
CA LEU A 11 9.56 1.03 7.57
C LEU A 11 8.04 1.08 7.51
N THR A 12 7.37 -0.06 7.61
CA THR A 12 5.91 -0.12 7.58
C THR A 12 5.32 0.60 8.79
N VAL A 13 5.83 0.32 9.98
CA VAL A 13 5.38 0.97 11.21
C VAL A 13 5.68 2.46 11.17
N GLY A 14 6.87 2.84 10.71
CA GLY A 14 7.26 4.24 10.57
C GLY A 14 6.35 4.99 9.60
N THR A 15 6.03 4.36 8.46
CA THR A 15 5.11 4.94 7.49
C THR A 15 3.73 5.13 8.09
N LEU A 16 3.22 4.11 8.80
CA LEU A 16 1.93 4.20 9.47
C LEU A 16 1.89 5.36 10.46
N ALA A 17 2.89 5.44 11.32
CA ALA A 17 2.95 6.50 12.33
C ALA A 17 3.06 7.88 11.69
N SER A 18 3.91 8.01 10.67
CA SER A 18 4.11 9.29 9.98
C SER A 18 2.84 9.75 9.29
N LEU A 19 2.17 8.84 8.57
CA LEU A 19 0.93 9.18 7.88
C LEU A 19 -0.19 9.51 8.84
N LEU A 20 -0.26 8.82 9.96
CA LEU A 20 -1.27 9.11 10.98
C LEU A 20 -1.08 10.52 11.54
N VAL A 21 0.17 10.88 11.84
CA VAL A 21 0.49 12.23 12.34
C VAL A 21 0.14 13.28 11.29
N LEU A 22 0.53 13.06 10.03
CA LEU A 22 0.24 14.00 8.94
C LEU A 22 -1.26 14.14 8.71
N TYR A 23 -2.00 13.05 8.82
CA TYR A 23 -3.46 13.08 8.68
C TYR A 23 -4.10 13.87 9.81
N LYS A 24 -3.69 13.62 11.05
CA LYS A 24 -4.26 14.28 12.23
C LYS A 24 -3.93 15.77 12.28
N THR A 25 -2.75 16.18 11.79
CA THR A 25 -2.36 17.59 11.75
C THR A 25 -3.00 18.35 10.59
N GLY A 26 -3.64 17.62 9.66
CA GLY A 26 -4.30 18.24 8.52
C GLY A 26 -3.40 18.54 7.34
N VAL A 27 -2.15 18.09 7.38
CA VAL A 27 -1.22 18.26 6.26
C VAL A 27 -1.70 17.46 5.04
N ILE A 28 -2.18 16.24 5.29
CA ILE A 28 -2.77 15.40 4.24
C ILE A 28 -4.27 15.37 4.46
N LYS A 29 -5.03 15.83 3.48
CA LYS A 29 -6.49 15.84 3.53
C LYS A 29 -7.05 14.97 2.42
N PRO A 30 -7.80 13.91 2.73
CA PRO A 30 -8.38 13.05 1.70
C PRO A 30 -9.61 13.73 1.08
N THR A 31 -9.36 14.51 0.04
CA THR A 31 -10.43 15.13 -0.73
C THR A 31 -11.05 14.07 -1.66
N GLU A 32 -12.19 14.43 -2.26
CA GLU A 32 -12.84 13.53 -3.21
C GLU A 32 -11.94 13.22 -4.40
N ASN A 33 -11.25 14.23 -4.93
CA ASN A 33 -10.31 14.02 -6.03
C ASN A 33 -9.14 13.14 -5.62
N PHE A 34 -8.66 13.33 -4.39
CA PHE A 34 -7.58 12.47 -3.84
C PHE A 34 -8.03 11.02 -3.78
N ARG A 35 -9.25 10.77 -3.28
CA ARG A 35 -9.80 9.41 -3.20
C ARG A 35 -9.91 8.76 -4.56
N LEU A 36 -10.44 9.50 -5.54
CA LEU A 36 -10.58 8.99 -6.90
C LEU A 36 -9.24 8.62 -7.49
N MET A 37 -8.24 9.48 -7.31
CA MET A 37 -6.89 9.23 -7.82
C MET A 37 -6.28 7.98 -7.20
N VAL A 38 -6.36 7.85 -5.88
CA VAL A 38 -5.77 6.71 -5.17
C VAL A 38 -6.50 5.42 -5.52
N VAL A 39 -7.83 5.44 -5.54
CA VAL A 39 -8.62 4.25 -5.88
C VAL A 39 -8.33 3.81 -7.31
N SER A 40 -8.27 4.75 -8.25
CA SER A 40 -7.97 4.44 -9.64
C SER A 40 -6.57 3.83 -9.78
N ALA A 41 -5.58 4.41 -9.11
CA ALA A 41 -4.21 3.88 -9.15
C ALA A 41 -4.15 2.49 -8.54
N THR A 42 -4.87 2.27 -7.44
CA THR A 42 -4.92 0.96 -6.77
C THR A 42 -5.55 -0.09 -7.67
N MET A 43 -6.64 0.25 -8.34
CA MET A 43 -7.30 -0.65 -9.28
C MET A 43 -6.38 -1.00 -10.44
N GLY A 44 -5.65 -0.01 -10.96
CA GLY A 44 -4.68 -0.24 -12.04
C GLY A 44 -3.57 -1.18 -11.61
N ILE A 45 -3.03 -0.99 -10.40
CA ILE A 45 -2.00 -1.86 -9.86
C ILE A 45 -2.53 -3.28 -9.66
N ALA A 46 -3.74 -3.42 -9.13
CA ALA A 46 -4.36 -4.73 -8.91
C ALA A 46 -4.55 -5.46 -10.24
N LEU A 47 -5.02 -4.76 -11.28
CA LEU A 47 -5.17 -5.35 -12.60
C LEU A 47 -3.83 -5.79 -13.16
N LEU A 48 -2.80 -4.98 -12.99
CA LEU A 48 -1.47 -5.31 -13.47
C LEU A 48 -0.95 -6.59 -12.80
N TYR A 49 -1.14 -6.72 -11.50
CA TYR A 49 -0.73 -7.92 -10.78
C TYR A 49 -1.52 -9.16 -11.21
N VAL A 50 -2.82 -9.01 -11.42
CA VAL A 50 -3.67 -10.12 -11.89
C VAL A 50 -3.22 -10.57 -13.27
N VAL A 51 -2.99 -9.63 -14.18
CA VAL A 51 -2.49 -9.94 -15.52
C VAL A 51 -1.14 -10.63 -15.45
N SER A 52 -0.24 -10.12 -14.62
CA SER A 52 1.08 -10.71 -14.42
C SER A 52 0.98 -12.14 -13.89
N PHE A 53 0.10 -12.38 -12.94
CA PHE A 53 -0.12 -13.70 -12.38
C PHE A 53 -0.61 -14.67 -13.46
N ILE A 54 -1.59 -14.25 -14.26
CA ILE A 54 -2.14 -15.07 -15.34
C ILE A 54 -1.05 -15.39 -16.36
N MET A 55 -0.26 -14.39 -16.75
CA MET A 55 0.83 -14.60 -17.70
C MET A 55 1.89 -15.54 -17.15
N SER A 56 2.16 -15.47 -15.85
CA SER A 56 3.10 -16.38 -15.19
C SER A 56 2.62 -17.82 -15.25
N MET A 57 1.31 -18.04 -15.17
CA MET A 57 0.73 -19.38 -15.30
C MET A 57 0.95 -19.97 -16.71
N PHE A 58 1.10 -19.11 -17.71
CA PHE A 58 1.38 -19.53 -19.08
C PHE A 58 2.87 -19.49 -19.44
N GLY A 59 3.72 -19.31 -18.41
CA GLY A 59 5.16 -19.33 -18.60
C GLY A 59 5.78 -17.99 -19.00
N THR A 60 4.97 -16.94 -19.10
CA THR A 60 5.45 -15.59 -19.36
C THR A 60 5.05 -14.69 -18.22
N GLY A 61 5.76 -13.59 -18.04
CA GLY A 61 5.42 -12.65 -16.98
C GLY A 61 5.78 -11.23 -17.42
N ILE A 62 5.31 -10.25 -16.64
CA ILE A 62 5.68 -8.86 -16.87
C ILE A 62 7.02 -8.62 -16.18
N GLY A 63 8.08 -8.49 -16.99
CA GLY A 63 9.45 -8.44 -16.48
C GLY A 63 9.72 -7.31 -15.51
N PHE A 64 9.17 -6.11 -15.77
CA PHE A 64 9.51 -4.95 -14.95
C PHE A 64 8.98 -5.06 -13.52
N ILE A 65 7.93 -5.86 -13.27
CA ILE A 65 7.42 -6.06 -11.91
C ILE A 65 8.46 -6.79 -11.05
N HIS A 66 9.17 -7.74 -11.66
CA HIS A 66 10.15 -8.57 -10.96
C HIS A 66 11.59 -8.17 -11.22
N ASP A 67 11.78 -7.09 -11.97
CA ASP A 67 13.11 -6.62 -12.33
C ASP A 67 13.78 -5.94 -11.15
N ASN A 68 15.10 -6.18 -10.99
CA ASN A 68 15.91 -5.51 -9.98
C ASN A 68 16.57 -4.24 -10.51
N GLY A 69 16.30 -3.88 -11.76
CA GLY A 69 16.82 -2.67 -12.37
C GLY A 69 16.00 -1.43 -12.00
N ILE A 70 16.31 -0.34 -12.69
CA ILE A 70 15.70 0.97 -12.41
C ILE A 70 14.18 0.91 -12.55
N PHE A 71 13.68 0.27 -13.60
CA PHE A 71 12.22 0.19 -13.83
C PHE A 71 11.52 -0.61 -12.75
N GLY A 72 12.09 -1.74 -12.32
CA GLY A 72 11.50 -2.56 -11.27
C GLY A 72 11.48 -1.85 -9.94
N ILE A 73 12.58 -1.19 -9.58
CA ILE A 73 12.68 -0.43 -8.34
C ILE A 73 11.73 0.77 -8.38
N GLY A 74 11.68 1.49 -9.50
CA GLY A 74 10.75 2.61 -9.67
C GLY A 74 9.30 2.18 -9.54
N PHE A 75 8.95 1.06 -10.14
CA PHE A 75 7.59 0.51 -10.01
C PHE A 75 7.27 0.15 -8.56
N SER A 76 8.22 -0.48 -7.84
CA SER A 76 8.01 -0.83 -6.44
C SER A 76 7.84 0.41 -5.56
N LEU A 77 8.63 1.47 -5.81
CA LEU A 77 8.46 2.73 -5.10
C LEU A 77 7.09 3.34 -5.35
N PHE A 78 6.62 3.29 -6.58
CA PHE A 78 5.29 3.80 -6.92
C PHE A 78 4.21 3.02 -6.17
N VAL A 79 4.30 1.69 -6.16
CA VAL A 79 3.32 0.84 -5.46
C VAL A 79 3.35 1.09 -3.95
N VAL A 80 4.54 1.23 -3.37
CA VAL A 80 4.69 1.56 -1.95
C VAL A 80 4.01 2.90 -1.66
N GLY A 81 4.21 3.90 -2.51
CA GLY A 81 3.57 5.20 -2.35
C GLY A 81 2.05 5.10 -2.39
N ILE A 82 1.51 4.36 -3.34
CA ILE A 82 0.06 4.18 -3.46
C ILE A 82 -0.51 3.41 -2.26
N ALA A 83 0.19 2.38 -1.79
CA ALA A 83 -0.24 1.65 -0.59
C ALA A 83 -0.25 2.57 0.63
N ALA A 84 0.76 3.43 0.77
CA ALA A 84 0.81 4.40 1.84
C ALA A 84 -0.36 5.38 1.78
N LEU A 85 -0.72 5.84 0.58
CA LEU A 85 -1.87 6.73 0.40
C LEU A 85 -3.18 6.02 0.74
N ASN A 86 -3.26 4.72 0.50
CA ASN A 86 -4.43 3.94 0.92
C ASN A 86 -4.61 3.94 2.43
N LEU A 87 -3.51 3.99 3.20
CA LEU A 87 -3.60 4.10 4.66
C LEU A 87 -4.34 5.38 5.06
N VAL A 88 -4.08 6.48 4.34
CA VAL A 88 -4.78 7.75 4.61
C VAL A 88 -6.28 7.59 4.40
N LEU A 89 -6.67 6.91 3.34
CA LEU A 89 -8.10 6.63 3.08
C LEU A 89 -8.70 5.74 4.17
N ASP A 90 -7.95 4.76 4.66
CA ASP A 90 -8.41 3.88 5.74
C ASP A 90 -8.60 4.67 7.02
N PHE A 91 -7.68 5.59 7.35
CA PHE A 91 -7.84 6.46 8.51
C PHE A 91 -9.10 7.32 8.40
N ASP A 92 -9.33 7.89 7.21
CA ASP A 92 -10.51 8.71 6.97
C ASP A 92 -11.79 7.90 7.11
N PHE A 93 -11.80 6.68 6.59
CA PHE A 93 -12.96 5.78 6.69
C PHE A 93 -13.30 5.50 8.15
N ILE A 94 -12.29 5.20 8.97
CA ILE A 94 -12.49 4.87 10.38
C ILE A 94 -12.99 6.10 11.14
N GLU A 95 -12.37 7.25 10.90
CA GLU A 95 -12.76 8.51 11.57
C GLU A 95 -14.17 8.92 11.18
N GLU A 96 -14.50 8.86 9.90
CA GLU A 96 -15.82 9.21 9.40
C GLU A 96 -16.90 8.30 9.99
N GLY A 97 -16.60 6.99 10.07
CA GLY A 97 -17.52 6.05 10.69
C GLY A 97 -17.76 6.35 12.15
N SER A 98 -16.70 6.74 12.88
CA SER A 98 -16.83 7.12 14.28
C SER A 98 -17.68 8.37 14.47
N GLU A 99 -17.47 9.38 13.63
CA GLU A 99 -18.23 10.64 13.70
C GLU A 99 -19.70 10.45 13.38
N LYS A 100 -20.03 9.53 12.48
CA LYS A 100 -21.40 9.28 12.04
C LYS A 100 -22.12 8.23 12.88
N ASN A 101 -21.50 7.77 13.96
CA ASN A 101 -22.03 6.71 14.81
C ASN A 101 -22.43 5.47 13.99
N ALA A 102 -21.55 5.07 13.08
CA ALA A 102 -21.81 3.91 12.24
C ALA A 102 -21.97 2.64 13.09
N PRO A 103 -22.69 1.63 12.58
CA PRO A 103 -22.83 0.36 13.31
C PRO A 103 -21.47 -0.24 13.69
N LYS A 104 -21.45 -0.98 14.78
CA LYS A 104 -20.20 -1.53 15.32
C LYS A 104 -19.47 -2.41 14.32
N TYR A 105 -20.19 -3.12 13.45
CA TYR A 105 -19.54 -3.97 12.45
C TYR A 105 -18.69 -3.15 11.47
N MET A 106 -19.00 -1.85 11.30
CA MET A 106 -18.18 -0.98 10.44
C MET A 106 -16.82 -0.69 11.05
N GLU A 107 -16.72 -0.69 12.38
CA GLU A 107 -15.42 -0.59 13.05
C GLU A 107 -14.55 -1.78 12.72
N TRP A 108 -15.12 -2.98 12.75
CA TRP A 108 -14.42 -4.20 12.39
C TRP A 108 -14.01 -4.18 10.93
N PHE A 109 -14.89 -3.72 10.06
CA PHE A 109 -14.59 -3.59 8.64
C PHE A 109 -13.44 -2.62 8.40
N GLY A 110 -13.46 -1.47 9.08
CA GLY A 110 -12.39 -0.48 8.96
C GLY A 110 -11.05 -1.01 9.46
N ALA A 111 -11.06 -1.73 10.59
CA ALA A 111 -9.85 -2.34 11.13
C ALA A 111 -9.32 -3.42 10.19
N PHE A 112 -10.21 -4.21 9.59
CA PHE A 112 -9.82 -5.24 8.62
C PHE A 112 -9.19 -4.60 7.39
N ALA A 113 -9.80 -3.54 6.85
CA ALA A 113 -9.27 -2.85 5.68
C ALA A 113 -7.89 -2.27 5.96
N LEU A 114 -7.73 -1.65 7.13
CA LEU A 114 -6.44 -1.10 7.55
C LEU A 114 -5.38 -2.20 7.63
N MET A 115 -5.73 -3.34 8.23
CA MET A 115 -4.82 -4.46 8.36
C MET A 115 -4.41 -5.00 7.00
N VAL A 116 -5.35 -5.17 6.08
CA VAL A 116 -5.05 -5.63 4.71
C VAL A 116 -4.10 -4.68 4.02
N THR A 117 -4.33 -3.38 4.13
CA THR A 117 -3.46 -2.37 3.53
C THR A 117 -2.06 -2.40 4.16
N LEU A 118 -1.98 -2.58 5.47
CA LEU A 118 -0.68 -2.69 6.16
C LEU A 118 0.09 -3.93 5.71
N ILE A 119 -0.59 -5.06 5.55
CA ILE A 119 0.04 -6.28 5.06
C ILE A 119 0.55 -6.05 3.63
N TRP A 120 -0.25 -5.43 2.78
CA TRP A 120 0.15 -5.10 1.41
C TRP A 120 1.38 -4.20 1.42
N LEU A 121 1.36 -3.12 2.22
CA LEU A 121 2.49 -2.20 2.33
C LEU A 121 3.75 -2.95 2.80
N TYR A 122 3.60 -3.80 3.80
CA TYR A 122 4.72 -4.60 4.32
C TYR A 122 5.32 -5.48 3.23
N LEU A 123 4.47 -6.17 2.48
CA LEU A 123 4.93 -7.05 1.40
C LEU A 123 5.64 -6.25 0.30
N GLU A 124 5.12 -5.06 -0.03
CA GLU A 124 5.75 -4.20 -1.02
C GLU A 124 7.08 -3.65 -0.51
N MET A 125 7.18 -3.33 0.80
CA MET A 125 8.45 -2.94 1.40
C MET A 125 9.48 -4.06 1.34
N LEU A 126 9.04 -5.30 1.62
CA LEU A 126 9.92 -6.47 1.49
C LEU A 126 10.43 -6.61 0.06
N ARG A 127 9.53 -6.48 -0.90
CA ARG A 127 9.89 -6.60 -2.31
C ARG A 127 10.88 -5.52 -2.73
N LEU A 128 10.62 -4.28 -2.31
CA LEU A 128 11.50 -3.16 -2.63
C LEU A 128 12.89 -3.38 -2.04
N LEU A 129 12.97 -3.75 -0.78
CA LEU A 129 14.24 -3.99 -0.11
C LEU A 129 14.99 -5.15 -0.73
N ALA A 130 14.29 -6.22 -1.12
CA ALA A 130 14.91 -7.35 -1.80
C ALA A 130 15.51 -6.91 -3.13
N LYS A 131 14.80 -6.08 -3.90
CA LYS A 131 15.31 -5.56 -5.17
C LYS A 131 16.55 -4.69 -4.96
N LEU A 132 16.53 -3.84 -3.94
CA LEU A 132 17.66 -2.98 -3.64
C LEU A 132 18.89 -3.78 -3.21
N ARG A 133 18.69 -4.84 -2.43
CA ARG A 133 19.81 -5.68 -1.98
C ARG A 133 20.35 -6.59 -3.08
N SER A 134 19.54 -6.91 -4.05
CA SER A 134 19.94 -7.77 -5.18
C SER A 134 20.73 -7.00 -6.24
N ARG A 135 20.78 -5.68 -6.14
CA ARG A 135 21.59 -4.85 -7.04
C ARG A 135 23.07 -4.85 -6.66
#